data_c77b1f294dc8d963d994fddd0f1104ee
#
_entry.id   c77b1f294dc8d963d994fddd0f1104ee
#
_cell.length_a   1.000
_cell.length_b   1.000
_cell.length_c   1.000
_cell.angle_alpha   90.00
_cell.angle_beta   90.00
_cell.angle_gamma   90.00
#
_symmetry.space_group_name_H-M   'P 1'
#
loop_
_entity.id
_entity.type
_entity.pdbx_description
1 polymer ?
#
loop_
_entity_poly.entity_id
_entity_poly.type
_entity_poly.pdbx_seq_one_letter_code
_entity_poly.pdbx_strand_id
1 'polypeptide(L)'
;SVRCVXETAVIVSILSEYQIEAYQKQPNDIYVKDKKIAGILLSNVQIGNSGNYQALSVGININSNIELEELDINAKANHTSFAKELGKEINREKVLVEIIELLDKVIQKQVNQ
;
A
#
# COMPACT_ATOMS: atom_id res chain seq x y z
N SER A 1 5.57 -2.99 15.83
CA SER A 1 4.35 -2.95 15.06
C SER A 1 4.00 -4.32 14.51
N VAL A 2 2.75 -4.51 14.15
CA VAL A 2 2.25 -5.78 13.65
C VAL A 2 2.62 -5.93 12.17
N ARG A 3 3.16 -7.09 11.82
CA ARG A 3 3.46 -7.38 10.42
C ARG A 3 2.17 -7.78 9.69
N CYS A 4 1.94 -7.18 8.55
CA CYS A 4 0.73 -7.39 7.75
C CYS A 4 1.10 -8.20 6.50
N VAL A 5 1.40 -9.45 6.71
CA VAL A 5 1.90 -10.29 5.63
C VAL A 5 0.87 -10.47 4.52
N UNK A 6 -0.14 -10.54 4.77
CA UNK A 6 -1.06 -10.80 3.95
C UNK A 6 -1.41 -9.73 3.20
N GLU A 7 -1.65 -8.83 3.96
CA GLU A 7 -2.11 -7.58 3.34
C GLU A 7 -1.05 -6.99 2.41
N THR A 8 0.21 -7.03 2.80
CA THR A 8 1.26 -6.54 1.90
C THR A 8 1.36 -7.38 0.64
N ALA A 9 1.11 -8.68 0.76
CA ALA A 9 1.12 -9.54 -0.43
C ALA A 9 0.05 -9.14 -1.43
N VAL A 10 -1.11 -8.66 -0.95
CA VAL A 10 -2.15 -8.15 -1.83
C VAL A 10 -1.63 -6.98 -2.66
N ILE A 11 -0.97 -6.03 -1.99
CA ILE A 11 -0.48 -4.85 -2.69
C ILE A 11 0.61 -5.23 -3.70
N VAL A 12 1.52 -6.13 -3.29
CA VAL A 12 2.56 -6.60 -4.20
C VAL A 12 1.94 -7.28 -5.42
N SER A 13 0.87 -8.07 -5.20
CA SER A 13 0.18 -8.74 -6.28
C SER A 13 -0.47 -7.75 -7.26
N ILE A 14 -1.11 -6.71 -6.73
CA ILE A 14 -1.71 -5.69 -7.59
C ILE A 14 -0.62 -4.99 -8.41
N LEU A 15 0.49 -4.63 -7.78
CA LEU A 15 1.59 -4.01 -8.49
C LEU A 15 2.10 -4.90 -9.61
N SER A 16 2.18 -6.20 -9.35
CA SER A 16 2.63 -7.14 -10.35
C SER A 16 1.70 -7.17 -11.57
N GLU A 17 0.38 -7.03 -11.34
CA GLU A 17 -0.56 -6.96 -12.45
C GLU A 17 -0.34 -5.74 -13.33
N TYR A 18 0.25 -4.69 -12.77
CA TYR A 18 0.60 -3.49 -13.50
C TYR A 18 2.05 -3.54 -14.02
N GLN A 19 2.67 -4.71 -13.99
CA GLN A 19 4.03 -4.91 -14.47
C GLN A 19 5.05 -4.18 -13.60
N ILE A 20 4.73 -3.96 -12.33
CA ILE A 20 5.66 -3.35 -11.39
C ILE A 20 6.10 -4.41 -10.41
N GLU A 21 7.37 -4.74 -10.44
CA GLU A 21 7.94 -5.76 -9.57
C GLU A 21 8.29 -5.12 -8.22
N ALA A 22 7.58 -5.55 -7.18
CA ALA A 22 7.72 -4.96 -5.86
C ALA A 22 7.96 -6.03 -4.82
N TYR A 23 8.44 -5.60 -3.66
CA TYR A 23 8.72 -6.54 -2.57
C TYR A 23 8.44 -5.86 -1.24
N GLN A 24 8.19 -6.69 -0.24
CA GLN A 24 7.97 -6.19 1.12
C GLN A 24 9.30 -5.94 1.81
N LYS A 25 9.37 -4.82 2.50
CA LYS A 25 10.49 -4.49 3.35
C LYS A 25 9.95 -4.19 4.74
N GLN A 26 10.67 -4.64 5.74
CA GLN A 26 10.18 -4.59 7.11
C GLN A 26 9.91 -3.19 7.59
N PRO A 27 8.90 -3.01 8.44
CA PRO A 27 7.96 -4.06 8.86
C PRO A 27 6.79 -4.21 7.89
N ASN A 28 6.28 -3.13 7.31
CA ASN A 28 5.09 -3.13 6.46
C ASN A 28 5.23 -2.17 5.30
N ASP A 29 6.41 -2.06 4.75
CA ASP A 29 6.67 -1.16 3.62
C ASP A 29 6.83 -1.97 2.35
N ILE A 30 6.51 -1.34 1.23
CA ILE A 30 6.59 -1.98 -0.08
C ILE A 30 7.48 -1.13 -0.96
N TYR A 31 8.45 -1.77 -1.58
CA TYR A 31 9.50 -1.11 -2.34
C TYR A 31 9.54 -1.62 -3.77
N VAL A 32 9.96 -0.74 -4.66
CA VAL A 32 10.34 -1.08 -6.03
C VAL A 32 11.81 -0.70 -6.15
N LYS A 33 12.66 -1.70 -6.33
CA LYS A 33 14.10 -1.51 -6.25
C LYS A 33 14.43 -0.91 -4.87
N ASP A 34 15.03 0.28 -4.83
CA ASP A 34 15.37 0.88 -3.56
C ASP A 34 14.45 2.03 -3.16
N LYS A 35 13.26 2.12 -3.77
CA LYS A 35 12.36 3.24 -3.52
C LYS A 35 11.04 2.75 -2.99
N LYS A 36 10.50 3.47 -2.01
CA LYS A 36 9.25 3.10 -1.36
C LYS A 36 8.06 3.55 -2.21
N ILE A 37 7.11 2.63 -2.43
CA ILE A 37 5.90 2.94 -3.18
C ILE A 37 4.65 2.88 -2.30
N ALA A 38 4.69 2.12 -1.20
CA ALA A 38 3.51 1.96 -0.37
C ALA A 38 3.90 1.59 1.05
N GLY A 39 2.98 1.80 1.97
CA GLY A 39 3.15 1.40 3.35
C GLY A 39 1.80 1.02 3.95
N ILE A 40 1.83 0.12 4.93
CA ILE A 40 0.64 -0.39 5.57
C ILE A 40 0.80 -0.25 7.08
N LEU A 41 -0.28 0.15 7.74
CA LEU A 41 -0.29 0.28 9.19
C LEU A 41 -1.56 -0.36 9.74
N LEU A 42 -1.39 -1.27 10.69
CA LEU A 42 -2.53 -1.86 11.39
C LEU A 42 -2.57 -1.27 12.80
N SER A 43 -3.69 -0.68 13.14
CA SER A 43 -3.86 0.01 14.43
C SER A 43 -5.05 -0.56 15.17
N ASN A 44 -4.97 -0.53 16.50
CA ASN A 44 -6.12 -0.87 17.34
C ASN A 44 -6.86 0.42 17.68
N VAL A 45 -8.17 0.39 17.44
CA VAL A 45 -9.01 1.56 17.66
C VAL A 45 -10.11 1.18 18.64
N GLN A 46 -10.27 1.98 19.69
CA GLN A 46 -11.37 1.80 20.64
C GLN A 46 -12.36 2.92 20.42
N ILE A 47 -13.62 2.57 20.18
CA ILE A 47 -14.67 3.54 19.90
C ILE A 47 -15.66 3.50 21.06
N GLY A 48 -15.49 4.41 22.00
CA GLY A 48 -16.33 4.50 23.17
C GLY A 48 -16.46 3.17 23.89
N ASN A 49 -17.69 2.74 24.12
CA ASN A 49 -17.99 1.45 24.74
C ASN A 49 -18.37 0.38 23.72
N SER A 50 -18.21 0.68 22.44
CA SER A 50 -18.63 -0.25 21.39
C SER A 50 -17.67 -1.41 21.17
N GLY A 51 -16.49 -1.37 21.79
CA GLY A 51 -15.53 -2.43 21.67
C GLY A 51 -14.28 -1.98 20.93
N ASN A 52 -13.44 -2.95 20.66
CA ASN A 52 -12.16 -2.71 20.01
C ASN A 52 -12.25 -3.11 18.55
N TYR A 53 -11.69 -2.27 17.69
CA TYR A 53 -11.64 -2.50 16.26
C TYR A 53 -10.21 -2.38 15.77
N GLN A 54 -9.94 -3.01 14.66
CA GLN A 54 -8.65 -2.84 13.99
C GLN A 54 -8.86 -2.01 12.73
N ALA A 55 -7.98 -1.03 12.54
CA ALA A 55 -8.00 -0.19 11.35
C ALA A 55 -6.77 -0.49 10.54
N LEU A 56 -6.98 -0.85 9.28
CA LEU A 56 -5.90 -1.08 8.35
C LEU A 56 -5.76 0.15 7.47
N SER A 57 -4.63 0.81 7.56
CA SER A 57 -4.35 1.99 6.76
C SER A 57 -3.35 1.62 5.67
N VAL A 58 -3.68 1.96 4.43
CA VAL A 58 -2.83 1.66 3.29
C VAL A 58 -2.55 2.97 2.56
N GLY A 59 -1.29 3.34 2.49
CA GLY A 59 -0.87 4.50 1.73
C GLY A 59 -0.11 4.05 0.51
N ILE A 60 -0.56 4.45 -0.68
CA ILE A 60 0.05 4.03 -1.93
C ILE A 60 0.22 5.25 -2.82
N ASN A 61 1.41 5.41 -3.37
CA ASN A 61 1.68 6.50 -4.30
C ASN A 61 1.23 6.07 -5.70
N ILE A 62 0.13 6.62 -6.17
CA ILE A 62 -0.41 6.25 -7.47
C ILE A 62 0.12 7.20 -8.54
N ASN A 63 -0.35 8.45 -8.51
CA ASN A 63 -0.02 9.42 -9.55
C ASN A 63 0.84 10.56 -9.03
N SER A 64 1.46 10.37 -7.87
CA SER A 64 2.30 11.41 -7.30
C SER A 64 3.45 11.73 -8.25
N ASN A 65 3.65 13.01 -8.49
CA ASN A 65 4.83 13.47 -9.20
C ASN A 65 5.87 13.81 -8.14
N ILE A 66 6.71 12.83 -7.86
CA ILE A 66 7.64 12.94 -6.74
C ILE A 66 8.57 14.14 -6.91
N GLU A 67 8.89 14.47 -8.17
CA GLU A 67 9.81 15.57 -8.44
C GLU A 67 9.19 16.92 -8.09
N LEU A 68 7.87 17.03 -8.14
CA LEU A 68 7.17 18.28 -7.86
C LEU A 68 6.64 18.37 -6.44
N GLU A 69 6.70 17.30 -5.68
CA GLU A 69 6.22 17.32 -4.30
C GLU A 69 7.14 18.16 -3.43
N GLU A 70 6.55 18.76 -2.38
CA GLU A 70 7.34 19.50 -1.41
C GLU A 70 7.95 18.54 -0.41
N LEU A 71 8.92 17.79 -0.88
CA LEU A 71 9.65 16.82 -0.07
C LEU A 71 11.11 17.23 -0.04
N ASP A 72 11.81 16.84 1.01
CA ASP A 72 13.24 17.08 1.01
C ASP A 72 13.91 16.15 -0.01
N ILE A 73 15.17 16.41 -0.27
CA ILE A 73 15.87 15.71 -1.35
C ILE A 73 16.01 14.22 -1.07
N ASN A 74 16.15 13.85 0.20
CA ASN A 74 16.26 12.45 0.56
C ASN A 74 14.95 11.72 0.35
N ALA A 75 13.83 12.36 0.70
CA ALA A 75 12.52 11.74 0.49
C ALA A 75 12.25 11.53 -0.99
N LYS A 76 12.59 12.53 -1.83
CA LYS A 76 12.39 12.39 -3.27
C LYS A 76 13.23 11.26 -3.83
N ALA A 77 14.46 11.10 -3.33
CA ALA A 77 15.35 10.04 -3.82
C ALA A 77 14.86 8.65 -3.42
N ASN A 78 14.06 8.55 -2.35
CA ASN A 78 13.71 7.27 -1.76
C ASN A 78 12.26 6.85 -1.99
N HIS A 79 11.51 7.59 -2.80
CA HIS A 79 10.09 7.29 -3.06
C HIS A 79 9.82 7.18 -4.56
N THR A 80 8.79 6.42 -4.88
CA THR A 80 8.35 6.29 -6.26
C THR A 80 6.82 6.17 -6.28
N SER A 81 6.24 6.02 -7.46
CA SER A 81 4.79 5.91 -7.63
C SER A 81 4.50 5.02 -8.83
N PHE A 82 3.22 4.59 -8.96
CA PHE A 82 2.80 3.88 -10.17
C PHE A 82 3.14 4.71 -11.41
N ALA A 83 2.79 5.99 -11.38
CA ALA A 83 2.99 6.84 -12.56
C ALA A 83 4.45 6.94 -12.94
N LYS A 84 5.32 7.06 -11.93
CA LYS A 84 6.75 7.15 -12.22
C LYS A 84 7.26 5.85 -12.80
N GLU A 85 6.83 4.71 -12.23
CA GLU A 85 7.30 3.42 -12.72
C GLU A 85 6.80 3.10 -14.12
N LEU A 86 5.57 3.51 -14.44
CA LEU A 86 4.95 3.18 -15.72
C LEU A 86 5.10 4.26 -16.77
N GLY A 87 5.52 5.46 -16.37
CA GLY A 87 5.68 6.56 -17.30
C GLY A 87 4.39 7.18 -17.76
N LYS A 88 3.29 6.96 -17.04
CA LYS A 88 2.00 7.55 -17.40
C LYS A 88 1.10 7.52 -16.17
N GLU A 89 0.11 8.40 -16.16
CA GLU A 89 -0.87 8.39 -15.10
C GLU A 89 -1.76 7.16 -15.18
N ILE A 90 -2.21 6.70 -14.03
CA ILE A 90 -3.03 5.51 -13.88
C ILE A 90 -4.38 5.93 -13.32
N ASN A 91 -5.42 5.18 -13.64
CA ASN A 91 -6.74 5.41 -13.05
C ASN A 91 -6.70 4.97 -11.60
N ARG A 92 -6.58 5.94 -10.69
CA ARG A 92 -6.38 5.62 -9.27
C ARG A 92 -7.63 5.00 -8.66
N GLU A 93 -8.80 5.35 -9.15
CA GLU A 93 -10.02 4.75 -8.63
C GLU A 93 -10.12 3.28 -8.98
N LYS A 94 -9.65 2.92 -10.17
CA LYS A 94 -9.62 1.52 -10.56
C LYS A 94 -8.67 0.72 -9.66
N VAL A 95 -7.50 1.27 -9.38
CA VAL A 95 -6.55 0.61 -8.49
C VAL A 95 -7.14 0.47 -7.10
N LEU A 96 -7.80 1.50 -6.61
CA LEU A 96 -8.42 1.47 -5.29
C LEU A 96 -9.45 0.34 -5.19
N VAL A 97 -10.31 0.22 -6.19
CA VAL A 97 -11.32 -0.83 -6.19
C VAL A 97 -10.67 -2.22 -6.20
N GLU A 98 -9.64 -2.39 -7.01
CA GLU A 98 -8.95 -3.67 -7.07
C GLU A 98 -8.33 -4.05 -5.74
N ILE A 99 -7.73 -3.08 -5.07
CA ILE A 99 -7.11 -3.32 -3.77
C ILE A 99 -8.16 -3.67 -2.74
N ILE A 100 -9.25 -2.91 -2.69
CA ILE A 100 -10.30 -3.15 -1.70
C ILE A 100 -10.92 -4.54 -1.90
N GLU A 101 -11.19 -4.92 -3.14
CA GLU A 101 -11.79 -6.22 -3.41
C GLU A 101 -10.87 -7.35 -2.98
N LEU A 102 -9.59 -7.24 -3.26
CA LEU A 102 -8.67 -8.30 -2.92
C LEU A 102 -8.39 -8.35 -1.42
N LEU A 103 -8.28 -7.19 -0.79
CA LEU A 103 -8.14 -7.13 0.67
C LEU A 103 -9.35 -7.76 1.36
N ASP A 104 -10.54 -7.46 0.85
CA ASP A 104 -11.75 -8.01 1.43
C ASP A 104 -11.74 -9.54 1.38
N LYS A 105 -11.30 -10.10 0.27
CA LYS A 105 -11.20 -11.57 0.16
C LYS A 105 -10.22 -12.14 1.18
N VAL A 106 -9.09 -11.50 1.37
CA VAL A 106 -8.09 -11.96 2.33
C VAL A 106 -8.64 -11.89 3.75
N ILE A 107 -9.29 -10.78 4.08
CA ILE A 107 -9.85 -10.61 5.43
C ILE A 107 -10.97 -11.61 5.68
N GLN A 108 -11.82 -11.84 4.72
CA GLN A 108 -12.91 -12.83 4.88
C GLN A 108 -12.34 -14.23 5.11
N LYS A 109 -11.28 -14.58 4.42
CA LYS A 109 -10.63 -15.86 4.65
C LYS A 109 -10.10 -15.98 6.07
N GLN A 110 -9.50 -14.94 6.58
CA GLN A 110 -8.96 -14.95 7.94
C GLN A 110 -10.07 -15.09 8.98
N VAL A 111 -11.19 -14.40 8.75
CA VAL A 111 -12.31 -14.43 9.69
C VAL A 111 -12.97 -15.79 9.72
N ASN A 112 -13.02 -16.47 8.57
CA ASN A 112 -13.76 -17.74 8.43
C ASN A 112 -12.91 -18.97 8.72
N GLN A 113 -11.69 -18.80 9.14
CA GLN A 113 -10.86 -19.94 9.52
C GLN A 113 -11.13 -20.41 10.93
#